data_a8c35e066131afd83841c2a67c18fba1
#
_entry.id   a8c35e066131afd83841c2a67c18fba1
#
_cell.length_a   1.000
_cell.length_b   1.000
_cell.length_c   1.000
_cell.angle_alpha   90.00
_cell.angle_beta   90.00
_cell.angle_gamma   90.00
#
_symmetry.space_group_name_H-M   'P 1'
#
loop_
_entity.id
_entity.type
_entity.pdbx_description
1 polymer ?
#
loop_
_entity_poly.entity_id
_entity_poly.type
_entity_poly.pdbx_seq_one_letter_code
_entity_poly.pdbx_strand_id
1 'polypeptide(L)'
;MAPGRNATTMEPGRNTRQQLIEVAERLFAERGIDAVSISELLQAAGQRNKNAVQYHFGDREGLVLAIAEHRSTALNARRAELLAGVEERDTADVRALCATLVLPLAELLDDEHNHFLGFLARYHLDRSRRRLVSAVDPRVIASYRDAARLLRPVSCLPDADFDVRFGLVLDMIFTALAGQQAQERAGDSAAVAQRHRVVENLIGCAIGSLTDAAG
;
A
#
# COMPACT_ATOMS: atom_id res chain seq x y z
N MET A 1 -29.38 -32.17 -26.09
CA MET A 1 -28.29 -31.35 -26.65
C MET A 1 -27.86 -30.37 -25.57
N ALA A 2 -26.77 -30.66 -24.86
CA ALA A 2 -26.29 -29.86 -23.72
C ALA A 2 -25.27 -28.83 -24.25
N PRO A 3 -25.29 -27.55 -23.77
CA PRO A 3 -24.27 -26.57 -24.13
C PRO A 3 -23.00 -26.82 -23.34
N GLY A 4 -21.88 -26.86 -24.07
CA GLY A 4 -20.55 -27.08 -23.53
C GLY A 4 -20.13 -25.97 -22.58
N ARG A 5 -19.56 -26.37 -21.45
CA ARG A 5 -18.82 -25.50 -20.53
C ARG A 5 -17.48 -25.17 -21.15
N ASN A 6 -17.28 -23.92 -21.58
CA ASN A 6 -15.96 -23.39 -21.87
C ASN A 6 -15.20 -23.26 -20.54
N ALA A 7 -14.43 -24.27 -20.21
CA ALA A 7 -13.39 -24.16 -19.18
C ALA A 7 -12.22 -23.41 -19.81
N THR A 8 -12.05 -22.14 -19.47
CA THR A 8 -10.83 -21.38 -19.74
C THR A 8 -9.68 -22.09 -19.03
N THR A 9 -8.82 -22.74 -19.77
CA THR A 9 -7.63 -23.42 -19.27
C THR A 9 -6.61 -22.36 -18.88
N MET A 10 -6.63 -21.93 -17.61
CA MET A 10 -5.62 -21.05 -17.02
C MET A 10 -4.34 -21.86 -16.80
N GLU A 11 -3.18 -21.30 -17.15
CA GLU A 11 -1.87 -21.93 -16.91
C GLU A 11 -1.66 -22.18 -15.41
N PRO A 12 -1.39 -23.42 -14.97
CA PRO A 12 -1.44 -23.79 -13.55
C PRO A 12 -0.47 -23.02 -12.64
N GLY A 13 0.70 -22.62 -13.14
CA GLY A 13 1.73 -21.98 -12.31
C GLY A 13 1.51 -20.47 -12.08
N ARG A 14 0.93 -19.75 -13.04
CA ARG A 14 0.65 -18.32 -12.92
C ARG A 14 -0.49 -18.06 -11.93
N ASN A 15 -1.49 -18.95 -11.94
CA ASN A 15 -2.60 -18.90 -11.00
C ASN A 15 -2.15 -19.14 -9.55
N THR A 16 -1.27 -20.10 -9.31
CA THR A 16 -0.78 -20.44 -7.97
C THR A 16 -0.01 -19.28 -7.32
N ARG A 17 0.90 -18.62 -8.04
CA ARG A 17 1.67 -17.48 -7.51
C ARG A 17 0.75 -16.34 -7.12
N GLN A 18 -0.17 -15.98 -8.00
CA GLN A 18 -1.13 -14.90 -7.77
C GLN A 18 -2.04 -15.21 -6.58
N GLN A 19 -2.57 -16.42 -6.51
CA GLN A 19 -3.43 -16.88 -5.41
C GLN A 19 -2.71 -16.85 -4.06
N LEU A 20 -1.42 -17.21 -4.01
CA LEU A 20 -0.62 -17.11 -2.80
C LEU A 20 -0.42 -15.65 -2.37
N ILE A 21 -0.19 -14.71 -3.30
CA ILE A 21 -0.09 -13.28 -3.02
C ILE A 21 -1.38 -12.76 -2.39
N GLU A 22 -2.54 -13.01 -3.02
CA GLU A 22 -3.85 -12.51 -2.56
C GLU A 22 -4.24 -13.06 -1.20
N VAL A 23 -4.05 -14.38 -0.99
CA VAL A 23 -4.32 -15.01 0.30
C VAL A 23 -3.37 -14.50 1.39
N ALA A 24 -2.09 -14.34 1.07
CA ALA A 24 -1.11 -13.82 2.01
C ALA A 24 -1.39 -12.36 2.38
N GLU A 25 -1.70 -11.50 1.40
CA GLU A 25 -2.08 -10.10 1.64
C GLU A 25 -3.23 -10.02 2.65
N ARG A 26 -4.30 -10.79 2.44
CA ARG A 26 -5.44 -10.83 3.35
C ARG A 26 -5.07 -11.32 4.75
N LEU A 27 -4.43 -12.47 4.87
CA LEU A 27 -4.10 -13.06 6.17
C LEU A 27 -3.11 -12.18 6.94
N PHE A 28 -2.12 -11.59 6.28
CA PHE A 28 -1.17 -10.70 6.90
C PHE A 28 -1.82 -9.38 7.36
N ALA A 29 -2.76 -8.84 6.59
CA ALA A 29 -3.53 -7.67 6.98
C ALA A 29 -4.39 -7.93 8.22
N GLU A 30 -5.07 -9.08 8.27
CA GLU A 30 -5.99 -9.43 9.37
C GLU A 30 -5.25 -9.79 10.66
N ARG A 31 -4.18 -10.58 10.57
CA ARG A 31 -3.57 -11.27 11.72
C ARG A 31 -2.15 -10.81 12.04
N GLY A 32 -1.51 -10.11 11.10
CA GLY A 32 -0.09 -9.76 11.18
C GLY A 32 0.80 -10.76 10.45
N ILE A 33 1.95 -10.27 9.97
CA ILE A 33 2.84 -11.03 9.07
C ILE A 33 3.44 -12.25 9.79
N ASP A 34 3.86 -12.10 11.04
CA ASP A 34 4.52 -13.19 11.81
C ASP A 34 3.53 -14.16 12.45
N ALA A 35 2.29 -13.74 12.65
CA ALA A 35 1.25 -14.57 13.26
C ALA A 35 0.68 -15.65 12.33
N VAL A 36 0.95 -15.56 11.01
CA VAL A 36 0.45 -16.52 10.01
C VAL A 36 1.56 -17.49 9.64
N SER A 37 1.37 -18.79 9.85
CA SER A 37 2.31 -19.82 9.42
C SER A 37 2.22 -20.06 7.90
N ILE A 38 3.33 -20.52 7.30
CA ILE A 38 3.34 -20.91 5.87
C ILE A 38 2.34 -22.07 5.62
N SER A 39 2.17 -22.96 6.58
CA SER A 39 1.21 -24.06 6.46
C SER A 39 -0.24 -23.55 6.39
N GLU A 40 -0.64 -22.61 7.25
CA GLU A 40 -1.96 -21.98 7.21
C GLU A 40 -2.20 -21.23 5.90
N LEU A 41 -1.18 -20.51 5.41
CA LEU A 41 -1.25 -19.80 4.14
C LEU A 41 -1.50 -20.76 2.98
N LEU A 42 -0.73 -21.84 2.90
CA LEU A 42 -0.89 -22.88 1.86
C LEU A 42 -2.27 -23.53 1.94
N GLN A 43 -2.75 -23.85 3.15
CA GLN A 43 -4.08 -24.41 3.37
C GLN A 43 -5.17 -23.44 2.90
N ALA A 44 -5.10 -22.16 3.29
CA ALA A 44 -6.04 -21.13 2.88
C ALA A 44 -6.04 -20.88 1.36
N ALA A 45 -4.88 -21.04 0.72
CA ALA A 45 -4.73 -20.96 -0.73
C ALA A 45 -5.10 -22.27 -1.46
N GLY A 46 -5.56 -23.31 -0.76
CA GLY A 46 -5.89 -24.61 -1.35
C GLY A 46 -4.69 -25.33 -1.98
N GLN A 47 -3.46 -24.96 -1.59
CA GLN A 47 -2.23 -25.50 -2.15
C GLN A 47 -1.81 -26.79 -1.45
N ARG A 48 -1.68 -27.87 -2.24
CA ARG A 48 -1.21 -29.18 -1.76
C ARG A 48 0.32 -29.27 -1.68
N ASN A 49 1.02 -28.48 -2.49
CA ASN A 49 2.48 -28.47 -2.49
C ASN A 49 3.01 -27.64 -1.31
N LYS A 50 3.59 -28.30 -0.32
CA LYS A 50 4.16 -27.68 0.87
C LYS A 50 5.34 -26.74 0.56
N ASN A 51 5.98 -26.90 -0.59
CA ASN A 51 7.13 -26.08 -1.01
C ASN A 51 6.72 -24.93 -1.95
N ALA A 52 5.42 -24.68 -2.18
CA ALA A 52 4.99 -23.67 -3.14
C ALA A 52 5.49 -22.26 -2.80
N VAL A 53 5.50 -21.86 -1.52
CA VAL A 53 6.03 -20.55 -1.10
C VAL A 53 7.54 -20.49 -1.38
N GLN A 54 8.29 -21.51 -1.02
CA GLN A 54 9.73 -21.56 -1.29
C GLN A 54 10.03 -21.55 -2.79
N TYR A 55 9.25 -22.25 -3.58
CA TYR A 55 9.43 -22.30 -5.05
C TYR A 55 9.17 -20.94 -5.71
N HIS A 56 8.10 -20.23 -5.32
CA HIS A 56 7.68 -19.00 -5.97
C HIS A 56 8.32 -17.73 -5.40
N PHE A 57 8.72 -17.74 -4.13
CA PHE A 57 9.14 -16.55 -3.39
C PHE A 57 10.43 -16.72 -2.59
N GLY A 58 10.97 -17.93 -2.49
CA GLY A 58 12.14 -18.25 -1.68
C GLY A 58 11.81 -18.44 -0.19
N ASP A 59 11.22 -17.44 0.42
CA ASP A 59 10.85 -17.43 1.84
C ASP A 59 9.65 -16.53 2.12
N ARG A 60 9.36 -16.29 3.41
CA ARG A 60 8.31 -15.36 3.86
C ARG A 60 8.57 -13.94 3.41
N GLU A 61 9.80 -13.47 3.52
CA GLU A 61 10.16 -12.10 3.15
C GLU A 61 10.03 -11.88 1.65
N GLY A 62 10.41 -12.85 0.83
CA GLY A 62 10.18 -12.82 -0.61
C GLY A 62 8.68 -12.77 -0.97
N LEU A 63 7.81 -13.44 -0.19
CA LEU A 63 6.36 -13.32 -0.37
C LEU A 63 5.85 -11.93 0.04
N VAL A 64 6.35 -11.36 1.14
CA VAL A 64 6.03 -10.00 1.57
C VAL A 64 6.42 -8.97 0.50
N LEU A 65 7.61 -9.10 -0.06
CA LEU A 65 8.07 -8.24 -1.16
C LEU A 65 7.20 -8.41 -2.41
N ALA A 66 6.80 -9.64 -2.75
CA ALA A 66 5.94 -9.91 -3.89
C ALA A 66 4.54 -9.29 -3.76
N ILE A 67 3.98 -9.21 -2.54
CA ILE A 67 2.73 -8.48 -2.27
C ILE A 67 2.92 -6.98 -2.56
N ALA A 68 4.00 -6.38 -2.03
CA ALA A 68 4.31 -4.98 -2.26
C ALA A 68 4.50 -4.67 -3.75
N GLU A 69 5.28 -5.47 -4.48
CA GLU A 69 5.49 -5.34 -5.92
C GLU A 69 4.20 -5.44 -6.73
N HIS A 70 3.35 -6.42 -6.38
CA HIS A 70 2.08 -6.64 -7.07
C HIS A 70 1.16 -5.42 -7.01
N ARG A 71 1.09 -4.77 -5.85
CA ARG A 71 0.22 -3.59 -5.64
C ARG A 71 0.87 -2.27 -6.08
N SER A 72 2.19 -2.16 -6.02
CA SER A 72 2.91 -0.91 -6.29
C SER A 72 2.76 -0.44 -7.74
N THR A 73 2.61 -1.34 -8.70
CA THR A 73 2.51 -0.96 -10.13
C THR A 73 1.34 -0.02 -10.38
N ALA A 74 0.13 -0.38 -9.94
CA ALA A 74 -1.07 0.44 -10.11
C ALA A 74 -0.98 1.74 -9.29
N LEU A 75 -0.50 1.65 -8.04
CA LEU A 75 -0.34 2.82 -7.16
C LEU A 75 0.69 3.81 -7.70
N ASN A 76 1.81 3.32 -8.23
CA ASN A 76 2.83 4.17 -8.84
C ASN A 76 2.30 4.85 -10.10
N ALA A 77 1.57 4.15 -10.96
CA ALA A 77 0.95 4.71 -12.14
C ALA A 77 -0.04 5.82 -11.75
N ARG A 78 -0.93 5.55 -10.80
CA ARG A 78 -1.93 6.52 -10.34
C ARG A 78 -1.28 7.76 -9.72
N ARG A 79 -0.25 7.59 -8.89
CA ARG A 79 0.48 8.72 -8.31
C ARG A 79 1.22 9.53 -9.36
N ALA A 80 1.84 8.87 -10.35
CA ALA A 80 2.52 9.56 -11.44
C ALA A 80 1.55 10.42 -12.27
N GLU A 81 0.32 9.95 -12.56
CA GLU A 81 -0.73 10.74 -13.20
C GLU A 81 -1.06 12.00 -12.40
N LEU A 82 -1.24 11.86 -11.07
CA LEU A 82 -1.53 13.01 -10.20
C LEU A 82 -0.37 14.01 -10.15
N LEU A 83 0.88 13.52 -10.08
CA LEU A 83 2.07 14.36 -10.09
C LEU A 83 2.22 15.13 -11.41
N ALA A 84 2.00 14.48 -12.54
CA ALA A 84 2.04 15.13 -13.86
C ALA A 84 1.02 16.29 -13.92
N GLY A 85 -0.20 16.10 -13.40
CA GLY A 85 -1.20 17.16 -13.33
C GLY A 85 -0.83 18.33 -12.39
N VAL A 86 0.10 18.13 -11.44
CA VAL A 86 0.63 19.22 -10.60
C VAL A 86 1.73 19.99 -11.35
N GLU A 87 2.65 19.29 -12.00
CA GLU A 87 3.75 19.90 -12.76
C GLU A 87 3.27 20.77 -13.92
N GLU A 88 2.16 20.39 -14.58
CA GLU A 88 1.56 21.18 -15.68
C GLU A 88 0.99 22.55 -15.25
N ARG A 89 0.75 22.78 -13.95
CA ARG A 89 0.10 24.00 -13.45
C ARG A 89 1.05 25.16 -13.16
N ASP A 90 2.33 24.99 -13.37
CA ASP A 90 3.40 26.02 -13.15
C ASP A 90 3.37 26.72 -11.77
N THR A 91 2.65 26.14 -10.81
CA THR A 91 2.58 26.58 -9.42
C THR A 91 2.81 25.38 -8.51
N ALA A 92 3.75 25.49 -7.59
CA ALA A 92 4.01 24.46 -6.58
C ALA A 92 2.84 24.40 -5.57
N ASP A 93 1.72 23.77 -6.01
CA ASP A 93 0.56 23.55 -5.14
C ASP A 93 0.89 22.43 -4.13
N VAL A 94 1.34 22.84 -2.95
CA VAL A 94 1.69 21.96 -1.82
C VAL A 94 0.53 21.02 -1.49
N ARG A 95 -0.72 21.52 -1.55
CA ARG A 95 -1.89 20.69 -1.27
C ARG A 95 -2.04 19.59 -2.31
N ALA A 96 -1.90 19.92 -3.59
CA ALA A 96 -1.97 18.96 -4.66
C ALA A 96 -0.84 17.93 -4.56
N LEU A 97 0.39 18.35 -4.22
CA LEU A 97 1.52 17.44 -3.97
C LEU A 97 1.25 16.50 -2.80
N CYS A 98 0.78 17.00 -1.64
CA CYS A 98 0.42 16.16 -0.50
C CYS A 98 -0.76 15.21 -0.82
N ALA A 99 -1.73 15.65 -1.62
CA ALA A 99 -2.83 14.81 -2.06
C ALA A 99 -2.35 13.59 -2.86
N THR A 100 -1.23 13.69 -3.59
CA THR A 100 -0.65 12.53 -4.31
C THR A 100 -0.18 11.41 -3.39
N LEU A 101 0.13 11.72 -2.12
CA LEU A 101 0.50 10.70 -1.13
C LEU A 101 -0.72 9.94 -0.61
N VAL A 102 -1.87 10.61 -0.51
CA VAL A 102 -3.09 10.10 0.13
C VAL A 102 -4.05 9.46 -0.87
N LEU A 103 -4.38 10.17 -1.98
CA LEU A 103 -5.47 9.78 -2.88
C LEU A 103 -5.32 8.38 -3.49
N PRO A 104 -4.14 7.96 -4.02
CA PRO A 104 -4.01 6.63 -4.61
C PRO A 104 -4.28 5.50 -3.61
N LEU A 105 -4.01 5.74 -2.33
CA LEU A 105 -4.28 4.78 -1.26
C LEU A 105 -5.73 4.84 -0.80
N ALA A 106 -6.32 6.04 -0.73
CA ALA A 106 -7.71 6.22 -0.37
C ALA A 106 -8.66 5.58 -1.40
N GLU A 107 -8.31 5.60 -2.69
CA GLU A 107 -9.04 4.92 -3.77
C GLU A 107 -9.14 3.39 -3.53
N LEU A 108 -8.21 2.78 -2.77
CA LEU A 108 -8.30 1.36 -2.41
C LEU A 108 -9.44 1.04 -1.44
N LEU A 109 -10.04 2.03 -0.79
CA LEU A 109 -11.23 1.86 0.06
C LEU A 109 -12.48 1.49 -0.75
N ASP A 110 -12.48 1.74 -2.06
CA ASP A 110 -13.60 1.39 -2.95
C ASP A 110 -13.62 -0.09 -3.35
N ASP A 111 -12.51 -0.82 -3.12
CA ASP A 111 -12.42 -2.26 -3.37
C ASP A 111 -12.52 -3.04 -2.05
N GLU A 112 -13.69 -3.63 -1.79
CA GLU A 112 -13.96 -4.42 -0.59
C GLU A 112 -13.05 -5.66 -0.45
N HIS A 113 -12.46 -6.13 -1.57
CA HIS A 113 -11.56 -7.28 -1.58
C HIS A 113 -10.08 -6.89 -1.44
N ASN A 114 -9.78 -5.59 -1.40
CA ASN A 114 -8.41 -5.08 -1.26
C ASN A 114 -7.97 -5.06 0.20
N HIS A 115 -6.98 -5.85 0.56
CA HIS A 115 -6.44 -5.91 1.92
C HIS A 115 -5.10 -5.16 2.08
N PHE A 116 -4.65 -4.46 1.05
CA PHE A 116 -3.32 -3.90 1.00
C PHE A 116 -3.07 -2.79 2.04
N LEU A 117 -4.08 -1.98 2.37
CA LEU A 117 -3.96 -0.96 3.42
C LEU A 117 -3.65 -1.58 4.78
N GLY A 118 -4.38 -2.62 5.16
CA GLY A 118 -4.11 -3.38 6.39
C GLY A 118 -2.73 -4.04 6.37
N PHE A 119 -2.32 -4.61 5.24
CA PHE A 119 -0.98 -5.16 5.05
C PHE A 119 0.11 -4.09 5.21
N LEU A 120 -0.02 -2.92 4.56
CA LEU A 120 0.93 -1.80 4.68
C LEU A 120 1.10 -1.34 6.13
N ALA A 121 -0.01 -1.13 6.85
CA ALA A 121 0.03 -0.73 8.24
C ALA A 121 0.80 -1.74 9.11
N ARG A 122 0.56 -3.06 8.91
CA ARG A 122 1.29 -4.12 9.63
C ARG A 122 2.77 -4.15 9.25
N TYR A 123 3.10 -4.00 7.98
CA TYR A 123 4.46 -3.97 7.48
C TYR A 123 5.26 -2.80 8.07
N HIS A 124 4.67 -1.60 8.10
CA HIS A 124 5.33 -0.39 8.57
C HIS A 124 5.43 -0.31 10.12
N LEU A 125 4.50 -0.91 10.85
CA LEU A 125 4.58 -1.00 12.31
C LEU A 125 5.71 -1.94 12.78
N ASP A 126 6.14 -2.88 11.97
CA ASP A 126 7.26 -3.77 12.31
C ASP A 126 8.60 -3.09 12.02
N ARG A 127 9.25 -2.62 13.09
CA ARG A 127 10.56 -1.95 13.00
C ARG A 127 11.67 -2.82 12.42
N SER A 128 11.59 -4.15 12.59
CA SER A 128 12.57 -5.08 12.01
C SER A 128 12.47 -5.10 10.47
N ARG A 129 11.26 -4.98 9.95
CA ARG A 129 10.96 -4.97 8.51
C ARG A 129 11.21 -3.62 7.85
N ARG A 130 11.21 -2.51 8.59
CA ARG A 130 11.63 -1.20 8.04
C ARG A 130 13.03 -1.22 7.42
N ARG A 131 13.91 -2.09 7.92
CA ARG A 131 15.24 -2.31 7.32
C ARG A 131 15.18 -3.01 5.96
N LEU A 132 14.09 -3.75 5.70
CA LEU A 132 13.84 -4.39 4.41
C LEU A 132 13.39 -3.38 3.33
N VAL A 133 12.97 -2.16 3.70
CA VAL A 133 12.69 -1.09 2.73
C VAL A 133 13.90 -0.81 1.84
N SER A 134 15.11 -0.99 2.37
CA SER A 134 16.34 -0.90 1.55
C SER A 134 16.51 -2.08 0.58
N ALA A 135 15.84 -3.21 0.82
CA ALA A 135 15.82 -4.38 -0.06
C ALA A 135 14.61 -4.39 -1.03
N VAL A 136 13.66 -3.48 -0.83
CA VAL A 136 12.53 -3.29 -1.76
C VAL A 136 13.09 -2.79 -3.09
N ASP A 137 12.65 -3.40 -4.19
CA ASP A 137 12.97 -2.90 -5.53
C ASP A 137 12.68 -1.39 -5.59
N PRO A 138 13.66 -0.56 -5.98
CA PRO A 138 13.47 0.89 -6.12
C PRO A 138 12.21 1.28 -6.90
N ARG A 139 11.73 0.41 -7.80
CA ARG A 139 10.51 0.60 -8.57
C ARG A 139 9.24 0.59 -7.71
N VAL A 140 9.24 -0.16 -6.59
CA VAL A 140 8.08 -0.23 -5.68
C VAL A 140 7.78 1.12 -5.04
N ILE A 141 8.84 1.88 -4.73
CA ILE A 141 8.76 3.19 -4.06
C ILE A 141 9.04 4.37 -5.00
N ALA A 142 9.11 4.13 -6.32
CA ALA A 142 9.52 5.15 -7.30
C ALA A 142 8.67 6.42 -7.19
N SER A 143 7.36 6.29 -7.22
CA SER A 143 6.46 7.43 -7.18
C SER A 143 6.46 8.18 -5.84
N TYR A 144 6.81 7.53 -4.72
CA TYR A 144 7.03 8.22 -3.44
C TYR A 144 8.30 9.07 -3.47
N ARG A 145 9.37 8.58 -4.13
CA ARG A 145 10.60 9.37 -4.35
C ARG A 145 10.34 10.59 -5.24
N ASP A 146 9.51 10.43 -6.28
CA ASP A 146 9.14 11.55 -7.15
C ASP A 146 8.31 12.59 -6.36
N ALA A 147 7.34 12.15 -5.56
CA ALA A 147 6.59 13.05 -4.68
C ALA A 147 7.51 13.77 -3.67
N ALA A 148 8.44 13.07 -3.04
CA ALA A 148 9.41 13.67 -2.11
C ALA A 148 10.31 14.69 -2.84
N ARG A 149 10.76 14.40 -4.06
CA ARG A 149 11.57 15.30 -4.89
C ARG A 149 10.85 16.62 -5.18
N LEU A 150 9.53 16.56 -5.42
CA LEU A 150 8.72 17.76 -5.70
C LEU A 150 8.31 18.51 -4.43
N LEU A 151 8.12 17.81 -3.30
CA LEU A 151 7.78 18.41 -2.02
C LEU A 151 8.96 19.09 -1.33
N ARG A 152 10.17 18.57 -1.49
CA ARG A 152 11.37 19.08 -0.81
C ARG A 152 11.66 20.56 -1.09
N PRO A 153 11.62 21.09 -2.35
CA PRO A 153 11.86 22.50 -2.62
C PRO A 153 10.83 23.46 -2.04
N VAL A 154 9.61 22.99 -1.78
CA VAL A 154 8.51 23.80 -1.20
C VAL A 154 8.40 23.65 0.32
N SER A 155 9.23 22.79 0.91
CA SER A 155 9.38 22.61 2.35
C SER A 155 10.35 23.64 2.93
N CYS A 156 10.04 24.15 4.12
CA CYS A 156 10.95 25.00 4.89
C CYS A 156 11.87 24.19 5.83
N LEU A 157 11.82 22.86 5.76
CA LEU A 157 12.55 21.97 6.65
C LEU A 157 13.99 21.71 6.14
N PRO A 158 14.97 21.55 7.06
CA PRO A 158 16.24 20.94 6.73
C PRO A 158 16.04 19.53 6.14
N ASP A 159 16.93 19.10 5.21
CA ASP A 159 16.78 17.82 4.51
C ASP A 159 16.61 16.61 5.44
N ALA A 160 17.38 16.55 6.52
CA ALA A 160 17.29 15.45 7.48
C ALA A 160 15.92 15.40 8.20
N ASP A 161 15.36 16.56 8.55
CA ASP A 161 14.04 16.67 9.18
C ASP A 161 12.93 16.36 8.19
N PHE A 162 13.08 16.79 6.94
CA PHE A 162 12.14 16.44 5.87
C PHE A 162 12.04 14.92 5.70
N ASP A 163 13.16 14.20 5.61
CA ASP A 163 13.16 12.74 5.42
C ASP A 163 12.47 12.01 6.60
N VAL A 164 12.74 12.45 7.83
CA VAL A 164 12.08 11.90 9.03
C VAL A 164 10.59 12.17 8.99
N ARG A 165 10.17 13.43 8.75
CA ARG A 165 8.74 13.81 8.71
C ARG A 165 8.02 13.16 7.55
N PHE A 166 8.64 13.04 6.38
CA PHE A 166 8.07 12.34 5.23
C PHE A 166 7.76 10.88 5.58
N GLY A 167 8.68 10.18 6.25
CA GLY A 167 8.43 8.83 6.73
C GLY A 167 7.28 8.75 7.73
N LEU A 168 7.21 9.68 8.69
CA LEU A 168 6.11 9.75 9.70
C LEU A 168 4.76 10.05 9.04
N VAL A 169 4.72 10.91 8.02
CA VAL A 169 3.52 11.19 7.23
C VAL A 169 3.02 9.94 6.51
N LEU A 170 3.91 9.17 5.91
CA LEU A 170 3.52 7.90 5.27
C LEU A 170 2.98 6.88 6.30
N ASP A 171 3.64 6.73 7.45
CA ASP A 171 3.17 5.86 8.54
C ASP A 171 1.77 6.28 9.02
N MET A 172 1.52 7.57 9.18
CA MET A 172 0.22 8.13 9.54
C MET A 172 -0.85 7.79 8.49
N ILE A 173 -0.55 8.02 7.19
CA ILE A 173 -1.48 7.75 6.09
C ILE A 173 -1.85 6.26 6.06
N PHE A 174 -0.86 5.37 6.10
CA PHE A 174 -1.09 3.92 6.04
C PHE A 174 -1.93 3.44 7.22
N THR A 175 -1.62 3.90 8.44
CA THR A 175 -2.33 3.47 9.65
C THR A 175 -3.76 4.01 9.68
N ALA A 176 -3.97 5.29 9.31
CA ALA A 176 -5.29 5.90 9.32
C ALA A 176 -6.23 5.28 8.27
N LEU A 177 -5.74 5.07 7.03
CA LEU A 177 -6.53 4.45 5.97
C LEU A 177 -6.81 2.97 6.25
N ALA A 178 -5.87 2.23 6.86
CA ALA A 178 -6.13 0.87 7.31
C ALA A 178 -7.20 0.81 8.40
N GLY A 179 -7.18 1.75 9.35
CA GLY A 179 -8.20 1.90 10.39
C GLY A 179 -9.58 2.21 9.78
N GLN A 180 -9.63 3.15 8.83
CA GLN A 180 -10.84 3.49 8.08
C GLN A 180 -11.42 2.27 7.36
N GLN A 181 -10.57 1.53 6.64
CA GLN A 181 -10.98 0.30 5.94
C GLN A 181 -11.55 -0.75 6.90
N ALA A 182 -10.92 -0.92 8.06
CA ALA A 182 -11.37 -1.90 9.04
C ALA A 182 -12.74 -1.54 9.62
N GLN A 183 -13.00 -0.27 9.91
CA GLN A 183 -14.30 0.20 10.40
C GLN A 183 -15.39 0.05 9.34
N GLU A 184 -15.13 0.41 8.09
CA GLU A 184 -16.09 0.25 7.00
C GLU A 184 -16.45 -1.22 6.76
N ARG A 185 -15.47 -2.12 6.81
CA ARG A 185 -15.69 -3.58 6.72
C ARG A 185 -16.45 -4.17 7.90
N ALA A 186 -16.35 -3.55 9.06
CA ALA A 186 -17.17 -3.90 10.23
C ALA A 186 -18.64 -3.43 10.10
N GLY A 187 -18.98 -2.73 9.01
CA GLY A 187 -20.32 -2.23 8.75
C GLY A 187 -20.62 -0.90 9.46
N ASP A 188 -19.60 -0.18 9.90
CA ASP A 188 -19.79 1.14 10.53
C ASP A 188 -20.19 2.19 9.49
N SER A 189 -21.47 2.49 9.44
CA SER A 189 -22.03 3.49 8.52
C SER A 189 -21.52 4.92 8.81
N ALA A 190 -21.13 5.23 10.05
CA ALA A 190 -20.55 6.50 10.41
C ALA A 190 -19.13 6.64 9.83
N ALA A 191 -18.36 5.55 9.82
CA ALA A 191 -17.06 5.53 9.16
C ALA A 191 -17.18 5.81 7.67
N VAL A 192 -18.13 5.17 6.97
CA VAL A 192 -18.38 5.43 5.54
C VAL A 192 -18.74 6.90 5.31
N ALA A 193 -19.61 7.48 6.13
CA ALA A 193 -20.01 8.89 6.04
C ALA A 193 -18.86 9.88 6.32
N GLN A 194 -17.86 9.45 7.09
CA GLN A 194 -16.69 10.27 7.46
C GLN A 194 -15.48 10.10 6.53
N ARG A 195 -15.48 9.13 5.62
CA ARG A 195 -14.34 8.81 4.74
C ARG A 195 -13.72 10.05 4.09
N HIS A 196 -14.54 10.88 3.45
CA HIS A 196 -14.06 12.10 2.81
C HIS A 196 -13.34 13.02 3.80
N ARG A 197 -13.90 13.18 5.01
CA ARG A 197 -13.28 14.02 6.05
C ARG A 197 -11.94 13.45 6.52
N VAL A 198 -11.83 12.13 6.65
CA VAL A 198 -10.55 11.47 7.00
C VAL A 198 -9.49 11.75 5.92
N VAL A 199 -9.83 11.57 4.65
CA VAL A 199 -8.92 11.85 3.51
C VAL A 199 -8.48 13.32 3.51
N GLU A 200 -9.40 14.26 3.64
CA GLU A 200 -9.11 15.70 3.67
C GLU A 200 -8.21 16.10 4.85
N ASN A 201 -8.46 15.52 6.03
CA ASN A 201 -7.61 15.78 7.20
C ASN A 201 -6.22 15.16 7.05
N LEU A 202 -6.09 13.98 6.44
CA LEU A 202 -4.77 13.37 6.15
C LEU A 202 -3.94 14.29 5.23
N ILE A 203 -4.57 14.86 4.20
CA ILE A 203 -3.90 15.84 3.32
C ILE A 203 -3.48 17.07 4.14
N GLY A 204 -4.37 17.62 4.97
CA GLY A 204 -4.06 18.76 5.84
C GLY A 204 -2.91 18.48 6.81
N CYS A 205 -2.91 17.32 7.48
CA CYS A 205 -1.82 16.90 8.35
C CYS A 205 -0.49 16.74 7.59
N ALA A 206 -0.52 16.18 6.37
CA ALA A 206 0.66 16.08 5.54
C ALA A 206 1.25 17.45 5.18
N ILE A 207 0.39 18.42 4.82
CA ILE A 207 0.81 19.80 4.57
C ILE A 207 1.51 20.37 5.82
N GLY A 208 0.84 20.42 6.97
CA GLY A 208 1.41 20.99 8.19
C GLY A 208 2.72 20.30 8.58
N SER A 209 2.80 18.96 8.46
CA SER A 209 4.01 18.21 8.82
C SER A 209 5.19 18.45 7.89
N LEU A 210 4.95 18.74 6.60
CA LEU A 210 6.01 18.82 5.59
C LEU A 210 6.39 20.27 5.23
N THR A 211 5.58 21.27 5.60
CA THR A 211 5.84 22.67 5.24
C THR A 211 6.14 23.57 6.42
N ASP A 212 5.63 23.25 7.62
CA ASP A 212 5.89 24.08 8.78
C ASP A 212 7.29 23.81 9.34
N ALA A 213 8.13 24.86 9.37
CA ALA A 213 9.32 24.83 10.19
C ALA A 213 8.88 24.66 11.65
N ALA A 214 9.42 23.65 12.35
CA ALA A 214 9.24 23.57 13.79
C ALA A 214 9.82 24.85 14.41
N GLY A 215 8.93 25.66 15.04
CA GLY A 215 9.34 26.83 15.79
C GLY A 215 10.22 26.46 16.98
#